data_399355d0663e342e971f269e57ec0c8d
#
_entry.id   399355d0663e342e971f269e57ec0c8d
#
_cell.length_a   1.000
_cell.length_b   1.000
_cell.length_c   1.000
_cell.angle_alpha   90.00
_cell.angle_beta   90.00
_cell.angle_gamma   90.00
#
_symmetry.space_group_name_H-M   'P 1'
#
loop_
_entity.id
_entity.type
_entity.pdbx_description
1 polymer ?
#
loop_
_entity_poly.entity_id
_entity_poly.type
_entity_poly.pdbx_seq_one_letter_code
_entity_poly.pdbx_strand_id
1 'polypeptide(L)'
;MLTGFLCFDHRACTVDKAKILSTLSIVTDPLDTEPMEDLRLVVVEDEPLFRDLMVGAIVSRIPGTIVVASFATGEECREAIPNLQVDVLLTDIDLGPGISGPNLGVELRRATSIQGVVLLSNLALPSVLSSIPTDVSGGWSYLLKTSVSNVSQVGRAIMSAYQGNMLIDDALVDELQSNSHSPLDRLTPRQLDVLGRIARGWSNRRIAEDLGLTLRTIESVVSDIITNFDIREDAEGVNSRVRMVLIYLQNTVAKKWQEPQHHV
;
A
#
# COMPACT_ATOMS: atom_id res chain seq x y z
N MET A 1 -6.62 -0.72 -51.41
CA MET A 1 -6.77 0.72 -51.26
C MET A 1 -7.12 1.03 -49.84
N LEU A 2 -6.36 1.93 -49.25
CA LEU A 2 -6.49 2.65 -47.97
C LEU A 2 -6.09 1.84 -46.74
N THR A 3 -4.83 1.80 -46.31
CA THR A 3 -4.02 2.84 -45.58
C THR A 3 -4.78 3.50 -44.45
N GLY A 4 -4.33 3.22 -43.23
CA GLY A 4 -4.77 4.00 -42.09
C GLY A 4 -4.00 3.70 -40.80
N PHE A 5 -2.88 4.29 -40.64
CA PHE A 5 -2.29 4.95 -39.48
C PHE A 5 -2.39 4.28 -38.10
N LEU A 6 -1.26 3.75 -37.67
CA LEU A 6 -0.80 3.60 -36.29
C LEU A 6 -0.71 5.00 -35.64
N CYS A 7 -1.50 5.23 -34.63
CA CYS A 7 -1.27 6.30 -33.68
C CYS A 7 -0.80 5.65 -32.36
N PHE A 8 0.49 5.74 -32.07
CA PHE A 8 1.04 5.55 -30.74
C PHE A 8 0.71 6.80 -29.92
N ASP A 9 -0.28 6.68 -29.04
CA ASP A 9 -0.58 7.75 -28.09
C ASP A 9 -0.07 7.34 -26.71
N HIS A 10 1.08 7.90 -26.33
CA HIS A 10 1.61 7.90 -24.98
C HIS A 10 0.71 8.80 -24.10
N ARG A 11 -0.42 8.26 -23.64
CA ARG A 11 -1.18 8.90 -22.59
C ARG A 11 -0.92 8.18 -21.28
N ALA A 12 -0.36 8.95 -20.35
CA ALA A 12 -0.27 8.64 -18.95
C ALA A 12 -1.57 7.96 -18.48
N CYS A 13 -1.44 6.83 -17.79
CA CYS A 13 -2.53 6.15 -17.11
C CYS A 13 -3.02 7.06 -15.98
N THR A 14 -3.90 7.99 -16.30
CA THR A 14 -4.66 8.75 -15.32
C THR A 14 -5.69 7.81 -14.73
N VAL A 15 -5.49 7.45 -13.47
CA VAL A 15 -6.49 6.73 -12.67
C VAL A 15 -7.77 7.57 -12.71
N ASP A 16 -8.82 7.02 -13.28
CA ASP A 16 -10.12 7.69 -13.39
C ASP A 16 -10.74 7.81 -12.00
N LYS A 17 -10.53 8.98 -11.38
CA LYS A 17 -11.08 9.34 -10.06
C LYS A 17 -12.60 9.15 -9.96
N ALA A 18 -13.31 9.33 -11.09
CA ALA A 18 -14.75 9.15 -11.15
C ALA A 18 -15.15 7.69 -10.91
N LYS A 19 -14.31 6.73 -11.32
CA LYS A 19 -14.57 5.30 -11.18
C LYS A 19 -14.32 4.82 -9.74
N ILE A 20 -13.37 5.41 -9.03
CA ILE A 20 -13.14 5.11 -7.60
C ILE A 20 -14.26 5.71 -6.75
N LEU A 21 -14.67 6.96 -7.03
CA LEU A 21 -15.72 7.65 -6.27
C LEU A 21 -17.12 7.10 -6.52
N SER A 22 -17.42 6.52 -7.69
CA SER A 22 -18.71 5.91 -7.98
C SER A 22 -18.92 4.57 -7.28
N THR A 23 -17.87 3.95 -6.73
CA THR A 23 -17.94 2.68 -5.99
C THR A 23 -17.96 2.91 -4.47
N LEU A 24 -17.77 4.16 -4.01
CA LEU A 24 -17.90 4.55 -2.61
C LEU A 24 -19.39 4.65 -2.25
N SER A 25 -20.00 3.53 -1.87
CA SER A 25 -21.29 3.54 -1.18
C SER A 25 -21.08 4.12 0.22
N ILE A 26 -21.76 5.22 0.53
CA ILE A 26 -21.86 5.74 1.90
C ILE A 26 -22.59 4.68 2.71
N VAL A 27 -21.84 3.94 3.52
CA VAL A 27 -22.39 2.89 4.39
C VAL A 27 -23.08 3.59 5.57
N THR A 28 -24.41 3.57 5.57
CA THR A 28 -25.20 3.76 6.78
C THR A 28 -24.89 2.61 7.75
N ASP A 29 -24.75 2.91 9.02
CA ASP A 29 -24.29 2.06 10.14
C ASP A 29 -24.82 0.59 10.03
N PRO A 30 -23.96 -0.44 9.84
CA PRO A 30 -24.42 -1.79 9.55
C PRO A 30 -24.61 -2.64 10.81
N LEU A 31 -24.86 -2.03 11.98
CA LEU A 31 -25.07 -2.76 13.24
C LEU A 31 -26.41 -3.48 13.35
N ASP A 32 -27.29 -3.38 12.33
CA ASP A 32 -28.59 -4.08 12.26
C ASP A 32 -28.55 -5.33 11.37
N THR A 33 -27.39 -5.88 11.05
CA THR A 33 -27.30 -7.11 10.27
C THR A 33 -27.46 -8.34 11.16
N GLU A 34 -28.31 -9.29 10.73
CA GLU A 34 -28.52 -10.62 11.30
C GLU A 34 -27.19 -11.28 11.71
N PRO A 35 -27.12 -12.06 12.80
CA PRO A 35 -25.90 -12.73 13.21
C PRO A 35 -25.40 -13.61 12.08
N MET A 36 -24.28 -13.21 11.48
CA MET A 36 -23.64 -14.01 10.44
C MET A 36 -23.07 -15.28 11.05
N GLU A 37 -23.45 -16.42 10.45
CA GLU A 37 -22.87 -17.70 10.78
C GLU A 37 -21.37 -17.71 10.42
N ASP A 38 -20.53 -17.78 11.46
CA ASP A 38 -19.12 -18.23 11.41
C ASP A 38 -18.24 -17.77 10.23
N LEU A 39 -18.05 -16.44 10.06
CA LEU A 39 -17.10 -15.89 9.09
C LEU A 39 -15.67 -16.35 9.43
N ARG A 40 -15.06 -17.11 8.53
CA ARG A 40 -13.74 -17.72 8.71
C ARG A 40 -12.63 -16.79 8.22
N LEU A 41 -11.79 -16.37 9.14
CA LEU A 41 -10.73 -15.42 8.92
C LEU A 41 -9.35 -16.07 9.04
N VAL A 42 -8.43 -15.73 8.17
CA VAL A 42 -6.99 -15.95 8.35
C VAL A 42 -6.30 -14.62 8.58
N VAL A 43 -5.36 -14.60 9.50
CA VAL A 43 -4.53 -13.44 9.85
C VAL A 43 -3.09 -13.71 9.43
N VAL A 44 -2.47 -12.74 8.70
CA VAL A 44 -1.05 -12.80 8.35
C VAL A 44 -0.36 -11.52 8.80
N GLU A 45 0.60 -11.65 9.68
CA GLU A 45 1.28 -10.54 10.34
C GLU A 45 2.64 -11.02 10.82
N ASP A 46 3.71 -10.36 10.41
CA ASP A 46 5.08 -10.78 10.74
C ASP A 46 5.48 -10.42 12.18
N GLU A 47 4.90 -9.35 12.78
CA GLU A 47 5.14 -8.98 14.16
C GLU A 47 4.36 -9.90 15.14
N PRO A 48 5.03 -10.79 15.91
CA PRO A 48 4.34 -11.79 16.73
C PRO A 48 3.39 -11.20 17.76
N LEU A 49 3.82 -10.12 18.45
CA LEU A 49 3.00 -9.47 19.46
C LEU A 49 1.74 -8.85 18.86
N PHE A 50 1.87 -8.16 17.73
CA PHE A 50 0.74 -7.53 17.07
C PHE A 50 -0.23 -8.58 16.52
N ARG A 51 0.28 -9.68 15.95
CA ARG A 51 -0.52 -10.83 15.50
C ARG A 51 -1.35 -11.43 16.63
N ASP A 52 -0.74 -11.72 17.78
CA ASP A 52 -1.43 -12.31 18.93
C ASP A 52 -2.49 -11.37 19.50
N LEU A 53 -2.19 -10.08 19.63
CA LEU A 53 -3.14 -9.06 20.09
C LEU A 53 -4.32 -8.92 19.12
N MET A 54 -4.06 -8.91 17.82
CA MET A 54 -5.09 -8.80 16.79
C MET A 54 -6.02 -10.00 16.79
N VAL A 55 -5.47 -11.22 16.81
CA VAL A 55 -6.25 -12.46 16.88
C VAL A 55 -7.10 -12.49 18.15
N GLY A 56 -6.50 -12.19 19.30
CA GLY A 56 -7.22 -12.13 20.57
C GLY A 56 -8.34 -11.10 20.60
N ALA A 57 -8.11 -9.92 20.03
CA ALA A 57 -9.10 -8.86 19.93
C ALA A 57 -10.27 -9.21 19.00
N ILE A 58 -9.99 -9.82 17.84
CA ILE A 58 -10.99 -10.27 16.88
C ILE A 58 -11.90 -11.33 17.52
N VAL A 59 -11.30 -12.39 18.05
CA VAL A 59 -12.04 -13.51 18.65
C VAL A 59 -12.91 -13.05 19.82
N SER A 60 -12.43 -12.10 20.62
CA SER A 60 -13.16 -11.67 21.83
C SER A 60 -14.22 -10.59 21.56
N ARG A 61 -14.15 -9.83 20.45
CA ARG A 61 -14.93 -8.61 20.26
C ARG A 61 -15.68 -8.49 18.93
N ILE A 62 -15.44 -9.43 17.99
CA ILE A 62 -16.17 -9.45 16.71
C ILE A 62 -17.02 -10.72 16.68
N PRO A 63 -18.29 -10.65 17.10
CA PRO A 63 -19.19 -11.80 17.10
C PRO A 63 -19.35 -12.40 15.69
N GLY A 64 -19.49 -13.71 15.59
CA GLY A 64 -19.66 -14.40 14.32
C GLY A 64 -18.40 -14.46 13.45
N THR A 65 -17.21 -14.18 14.02
CA THR A 65 -15.93 -14.30 13.31
C THR A 65 -15.06 -15.36 13.99
N ILE A 66 -14.56 -16.30 13.21
CA ILE A 66 -13.65 -17.36 13.65
C ILE A 66 -12.29 -17.14 12.97
N VAL A 67 -11.23 -16.95 13.75
CA VAL A 67 -9.87 -16.99 13.23
C VAL A 67 -9.45 -18.45 13.11
N VAL A 68 -9.41 -18.97 11.88
CA VAL A 68 -9.11 -20.38 11.61
C VAL A 68 -7.62 -20.68 11.64
N ALA A 69 -6.79 -19.68 11.31
CA ALA A 69 -5.33 -19.76 11.42
C ALA A 69 -4.70 -18.37 11.44
N SER A 70 -3.46 -18.30 11.93
CA SER A 70 -2.62 -17.11 11.80
C SER A 70 -1.20 -17.52 11.40
N PHE A 71 -0.55 -16.70 10.55
CA PHE A 71 0.77 -16.98 9.98
C PHE A 71 1.69 -15.78 10.15
N ALA A 72 2.99 -16.05 10.18
CA ALA A 72 4.01 -15.01 10.24
C ALA A 72 4.41 -14.51 8.84
N THR A 73 4.28 -15.34 7.81
CA THR A 73 4.72 -15.05 6.46
C THR A 73 3.62 -15.36 5.44
N GLY A 74 3.71 -14.71 4.27
CA GLY A 74 2.80 -14.98 3.16
C GLY A 74 2.98 -16.38 2.59
N GLU A 75 4.19 -16.92 2.61
CA GLU A 75 4.52 -18.26 2.14
C GLU A 75 3.84 -19.34 2.99
N GLU A 76 3.95 -19.25 4.32
CA GLU A 76 3.26 -20.17 5.25
C GLU A 76 1.75 -20.15 5.01
N CYS A 77 1.16 -18.97 4.88
CA CYS A 77 -0.25 -18.81 4.57
C CYS A 77 -0.62 -19.48 3.26
N ARG A 78 0.11 -19.17 2.18
CA ARG A 78 -0.13 -19.71 0.83
C ARG A 78 -0.11 -21.25 0.80
N GLU A 79 0.83 -21.86 1.51
CA GLU A 79 0.95 -23.31 1.59
C GLU A 79 -0.19 -23.96 2.40
N ALA A 80 -0.68 -23.29 3.44
CA ALA A 80 -1.70 -23.83 4.33
C ALA A 80 -3.14 -23.64 3.80
N ILE A 81 -3.43 -22.55 3.09
CA ILE A 81 -4.77 -22.16 2.62
C ILE A 81 -5.52 -23.26 1.85
N PRO A 82 -4.91 -24.07 0.96
CA PRO A 82 -5.63 -25.11 0.24
C PRO A 82 -6.33 -26.15 1.15
N ASN A 83 -5.88 -26.27 2.39
CA ASN A 83 -6.42 -27.20 3.39
C ASN A 83 -7.41 -26.51 4.36
N LEU A 84 -7.67 -25.23 4.19
CA LEU A 84 -8.52 -24.43 5.08
C LEU A 84 -9.74 -23.89 4.32
N GLN A 85 -10.84 -23.77 5.05
CA GLN A 85 -11.99 -23.00 4.55
C GLN A 85 -11.86 -21.57 5.09
N VAL A 86 -11.71 -20.61 4.19
CA VAL A 86 -11.44 -19.22 4.52
C VAL A 86 -12.34 -18.32 3.68
N ASP A 87 -12.96 -17.35 4.34
CA ASP A 87 -13.84 -16.38 3.70
C ASP A 87 -13.13 -15.04 3.49
N VAL A 88 -12.29 -14.62 4.48
CA VAL A 88 -11.57 -13.34 4.43
C VAL A 88 -10.12 -13.53 4.88
N LEU A 89 -9.22 -12.85 4.18
CA LEU A 89 -7.81 -12.69 4.55
C LEU A 89 -7.61 -11.31 5.19
N LEU A 90 -7.06 -11.28 6.41
CA LEU A 90 -6.55 -10.07 7.04
C LEU A 90 -5.02 -10.15 7.01
N THR A 91 -4.36 -9.21 6.38
CA THR A 91 -2.90 -9.27 6.20
C THR A 91 -2.24 -7.91 6.33
N ASP A 92 -1.03 -7.90 6.92
CA ASP A 92 -0.15 -6.74 6.76
C ASP A 92 0.26 -6.60 5.29
N ILE A 93 0.50 -5.38 4.86
CA ILE A 93 1.04 -5.08 3.53
C ILE A 93 2.49 -5.54 3.43
N ASP A 94 3.30 -5.28 4.44
CA ASP A 94 4.73 -5.61 4.49
C ASP A 94 4.97 -6.79 5.44
N LEU A 95 5.09 -7.97 4.87
CA LEU A 95 5.37 -9.21 5.60
C LEU A 95 6.88 -9.55 5.64
N GLY A 96 7.74 -8.56 5.38
CA GLY A 96 9.18 -8.78 5.29
C GLY A 96 9.61 -9.43 3.97
N PRO A 97 10.68 -10.25 3.99
CA PRO A 97 11.17 -10.94 2.78
C PRO A 97 10.14 -11.95 2.27
N GLY A 98 9.86 -11.93 0.95
CA GLY A 98 8.96 -12.88 0.32
C GLY A 98 7.72 -12.23 -0.31
N ILE A 99 6.58 -12.94 -0.26
CA ILE A 99 5.34 -12.44 -0.84
C ILE A 99 4.71 -11.37 0.06
N SER A 100 4.35 -10.24 -0.51
CA SER A 100 3.65 -9.18 0.22
C SER A 100 2.17 -9.48 0.43
N GLY A 101 1.54 -8.84 1.42
CA GLY A 101 0.11 -9.01 1.69
C GLY A 101 -0.79 -8.75 0.48
N PRO A 102 -0.62 -7.66 -0.29
CA PRO A 102 -1.39 -7.42 -1.51
C PRO A 102 -1.21 -8.51 -2.56
N ASN A 103 0.02 -8.96 -2.81
CA ASN A 103 0.29 -10.02 -3.78
C ASN A 103 -0.30 -11.37 -3.33
N LEU A 104 -0.16 -11.69 -2.04
CA LEU A 104 -0.80 -12.84 -1.43
C LEU A 104 -2.33 -12.78 -1.61
N GLY A 105 -2.93 -11.63 -1.33
CA GLY A 105 -4.37 -11.43 -1.49
C GLY A 105 -4.83 -11.65 -2.93
N VAL A 106 -4.11 -11.11 -3.92
CA VAL A 106 -4.42 -11.31 -5.35
C VAL A 106 -4.30 -12.80 -5.74
N GLU A 107 -3.22 -13.46 -5.32
CA GLU A 107 -2.99 -14.88 -5.61
C GLU A 107 -4.11 -15.73 -5.02
N LEU A 108 -4.42 -15.55 -3.73
CA LEU A 108 -5.43 -16.34 -3.03
C LEU A 108 -6.84 -16.08 -3.54
N ARG A 109 -7.18 -14.83 -3.88
CA ARG A 109 -8.47 -14.49 -4.51
C ARG A 109 -8.70 -15.18 -5.86
N ARG A 110 -7.63 -15.45 -6.61
CA ARG A 110 -7.69 -16.17 -7.90
C ARG A 110 -7.72 -17.68 -7.74
N ALA A 111 -7.03 -18.19 -6.72
CA ALA A 111 -6.81 -19.63 -6.54
C ALA A 111 -7.85 -20.31 -5.63
N THR A 112 -8.60 -19.53 -4.85
CA THR A 112 -9.47 -20.07 -3.78
C THR A 112 -10.85 -19.38 -3.75
N SER A 113 -11.69 -19.74 -2.78
CA SER A 113 -13.02 -19.14 -2.54
C SER A 113 -12.97 -17.92 -1.60
N ILE A 114 -11.82 -17.38 -1.27
CA ILE A 114 -11.69 -16.18 -0.44
C ILE A 114 -12.45 -15.02 -1.11
N GLN A 115 -13.39 -14.43 -0.36
CA GLN A 115 -14.27 -13.38 -0.85
C GLN A 115 -13.72 -11.98 -0.57
N GLY A 116 -12.96 -11.81 0.53
CA GLY A 116 -12.46 -10.51 0.95
C GLY A 116 -11.01 -10.51 1.38
N VAL A 117 -10.37 -9.35 1.23
CA VAL A 117 -9.02 -9.08 1.72
C VAL A 117 -9.03 -7.78 2.50
N VAL A 118 -8.53 -7.80 3.72
CA VAL A 118 -8.30 -6.60 4.54
C VAL A 118 -6.81 -6.38 4.65
N LEU A 119 -6.34 -5.25 4.16
CA LEU A 119 -4.96 -4.82 4.25
C LEU A 119 -4.77 -3.95 5.50
N LEU A 120 -3.77 -4.27 6.29
CA LEU A 120 -3.27 -3.44 7.38
C LEU A 120 -1.95 -2.81 6.96
N SER A 121 -1.69 -1.58 7.36
CA SER A 121 -0.43 -0.90 7.05
C SER A 121 -0.04 0.11 8.12
N ASN A 122 1.24 0.27 8.36
CA ASN A 122 1.77 1.37 9.16
C ASN A 122 1.83 2.69 8.37
N LEU A 123 1.78 2.61 7.03
CA LEU A 123 1.92 3.76 6.13
C LEU A 123 0.73 3.82 5.16
N ALA A 124 0.31 5.04 4.85
CA ALA A 124 -0.65 5.28 3.78
C ALA A 124 0.06 5.05 2.43
N LEU A 125 -0.31 4.00 1.71
CA LEU A 125 0.25 3.61 0.42
C LEU A 125 -0.87 3.51 -0.63
N PRO A 126 -1.35 4.64 -1.18
CA PRO A 126 -2.45 4.66 -2.16
C PRO A 126 -2.17 3.82 -3.42
N SER A 127 -0.89 3.69 -3.78
CA SER A 127 -0.45 2.90 -4.93
C SER A 127 -0.78 1.41 -4.82
N VAL A 128 -0.90 0.88 -3.61
CA VAL A 128 -1.29 -0.51 -3.37
C VAL A 128 -2.69 -0.78 -3.93
N LEU A 129 -3.64 0.11 -3.68
CA LEU A 129 -5.01 -0.03 -4.22
C LEU A 129 -5.04 0.04 -5.74
N SER A 130 -4.17 0.88 -6.34
CA SER A 130 -4.07 1.00 -7.80
C SER A 130 -3.40 -0.22 -8.46
N SER A 131 -2.67 -1.02 -7.70
CA SER A 131 -1.99 -2.22 -8.19
C SER A 131 -2.88 -3.47 -8.19
N ILE A 132 -4.06 -3.41 -7.55
CA ILE A 132 -5.01 -4.54 -7.51
C ILE A 132 -5.60 -4.76 -8.90
N PRO A 133 -5.45 -5.96 -9.49
CA PRO A 133 -6.01 -6.26 -10.80
C PRO A 133 -7.55 -6.17 -10.83
N THR A 134 -8.10 -5.75 -11.97
CA THR A 134 -9.54 -5.49 -12.12
C THR A 134 -10.40 -6.74 -11.96
N ASP A 135 -9.87 -7.90 -12.28
CA ASP A 135 -10.55 -9.20 -12.15
C ASP A 135 -10.84 -9.62 -10.70
N VAL A 136 -10.08 -9.06 -9.74
CA VAL A 136 -10.23 -9.32 -8.30
C VAL A 136 -10.41 -8.03 -7.49
N SER A 137 -10.82 -6.94 -8.10
CA SER A 137 -10.85 -5.61 -7.48
C SER A 137 -11.95 -5.39 -6.43
N GLY A 138 -13.00 -6.21 -6.40
CA GLY A 138 -14.01 -6.15 -5.35
C GLY A 138 -13.57 -6.82 -4.05
N GLY A 139 -14.12 -6.43 -2.91
CA GLY A 139 -13.87 -7.08 -1.62
C GLY A 139 -12.52 -6.76 -1.00
N TRP A 140 -12.01 -5.54 -1.18
CA TRP A 140 -10.78 -5.07 -0.53
C TRP A 140 -11.08 -3.97 0.46
N SER A 141 -10.52 -4.10 1.66
CA SER A 141 -10.51 -3.04 2.65
C SER A 141 -9.07 -2.67 3.00
N TYR A 142 -8.85 -1.39 3.30
CA TYR A 142 -7.53 -0.89 3.67
C TYR A 142 -7.62 -0.06 4.94
N LEU A 143 -6.89 -0.45 5.98
CA LEU A 143 -6.81 0.25 7.26
C LEU A 143 -5.37 0.60 7.59
N LEU A 144 -5.18 1.79 8.17
CA LEU A 144 -3.91 2.16 8.79
C LEU A 144 -3.87 1.65 10.23
N LYS A 145 -2.81 0.91 10.60
CA LYS A 145 -2.60 0.42 11.98
C LYS A 145 -2.62 1.57 13.00
N THR A 146 -2.14 2.76 12.59
CA THR A 146 -2.09 3.97 13.43
C THR A 146 -3.45 4.66 13.62
N SER A 147 -4.40 4.47 12.71
CA SER A 147 -5.73 5.08 12.77
C SER A 147 -6.78 4.14 13.40
N VAL A 148 -6.48 2.84 13.49
CA VAL A 148 -7.37 1.88 14.14
C VAL A 148 -7.44 2.16 15.63
N SER A 149 -8.50 2.86 16.04
CA SER A 149 -8.72 3.23 17.44
C SER A 149 -9.51 2.19 18.23
N ASN A 150 -10.19 1.28 17.53
CA ASN A 150 -10.99 0.22 18.16
C ASN A 150 -11.18 -0.98 17.22
N VAL A 151 -11.48 -2.13 17.80
CA VAL A 151 -11.66 -3.40 17.09
C VAL A 151 -12.89 -3.40 16.17
N SER A 152 -13.89 -2.56 16.47
CA SER A 152 -15.09 -2.45 15.62
C SER A 152 -14.76 -1.90 14.22
N GLN A 153 -13.72 -1.07 14.06
CA GLN A 153 -13.23 -0.65 12.75
C GLN A 153 -12.72 -1.84 11.93
N VAL A 154 -11.96 -2.72 12.57
CA VAL A 154 -11.46 -3.96 11.94
C VAL A 154 -12.65 -4.85 11.55
N GLY A 155 -13.65 -5.00 12.44
CA GLY A 155 -14.87 -5.76 12.15
C GLY A 155 -15.64 -5.21 10.94
N ARG A 156 -15.80 -3.89 10.84
CA ARG A 156 -16.44 -3.26 9.66
C ARG A 156 -15.64 -3.51 8.37
N ALA A 157 -14.32 -3.45 8.43
CA ALA A 157 -13.47 -3.70 7.28
C ALA A 157 -13.56 -5.16 6.81
N ILE A 158 -13.57 -6.12 7.76
CA ILE A 158 -13.75 -7.54 7.48
C ILE A 158 -15.10 -7.78 6.81
N MET A 159 -16.18 -7.24 7.37
CA MET A 159 -17.52 -7.39 6.84
C MET A 159 -17.67 -6.74 5.46
N SER A 160 -17.16 -5.52 5.27
CA SER A 160 -17.15 -4.83 3.99
C SER A 160 -16.46 -5.65 2.90
N ALA A 161 -15.27 -6.17 3.22
CA ALA A 161 -14.50 -7.00 2.30
C ALA A 161 -15.23 -8.32 1.96
N TYR A 162 -15.82 -8.98 2.95
CA TYR A 162 -16.63 -10.19 2.75
C TYR A 162 -17.82 -9.97 1.82
N GLN A 163 -18.49 -8.83 1.94
CA GLN A 163 -19.62 -8.44 1.10
C GLN A 163 -19.23 -7.97 -0.31
N GLY A 164 -17.93 -8.00 -0.65
CA GLY A 164 -17.43 -7.54 -1.94
C GLY A 164 -17.28 -6.02 -2.04
N ASN A 165 -17.53 -5.28 -0.95
CA ASN A 165 -17.39 -3.84 -0.89
C ASN A 165 -15.94 -3.44 -0.61
N MET A 166 -15.64 -2.14 -0.80
CA MET A 166 -14.36 -1.53 -0.46
C MET A 166 -14.54 -0.57 0.71
N LEU A 167 -13.74 -0.76 1.77
CA LEU A 167 -13.63 0.19 2.88
C LEU A 167 -12.20 0.71 2.94
N ILE A 168 -12.05 2.02 2.84
CA ILE A 168 -10.74 2.70 2.89
C ILE A 168 -10.73 3.61 4.11
N ASP A 169 -9.63 3.57 4.85
CA ASP A 169 -9.39 4.47 5.98
C ASP A 169 -9.43 5.94 5.54
N ASP A 170 -10.11 6.80 6.33
CA ASP A 170 -10.27 8.22 6.01
C ASP A 170 -8.92 8.92 5.85
N ALA A 171 -7.92 8.57 6.66
CA ALA A 171 -6.58 9.13 6.55
C ALA A 171 -5.91 8.77 5.22
N LEU A 172 -6.21 7.59 4.66
CA LEU A 172 -5.75 7.23 3.32
C LEU A 172 -6.52 7.99 2.23
N VAL A 173 -7.80 8.24 2.43
CA VAL A 173 -8.62 9.06 1.51
C VAL A 173 -8.10 10.48 1.47
N ASP A 174 -7.76 11.08 2.62
CA ASP A 174 -7.17 12.42 2.70
C ASP A 174 -5.83 12.48 1.99
N GLU A 175 -5.01 11.44 2.10
CA GLU A 175 -3.73 11.35 1.39
C GLU A 175 -3.92 11.15 -0.12
N LEU A 176 -4.90 10.36 -0.55
CA LEU A 176 -5.29 10.24 -1.96
C LEU A 176 -5.77 11.58 -2.55
N GLN A 177 -6.47 12.38 -1.76
CA GLN A 177 -6.95 13.70 -2.18
C GLN A 177 -5.82 14.74 -2.20
N SER A 178 -4.89 14.69 -1.25
CA SER A 178 -3.74 15.59 -1.17
C SER A 178 -2.65 15.23 -2.17
N ASN A 179 -2.49 13.96 -2.54
CA ASN A 179 -1.45 13.44 -3.42
C ASN A 179 -1.97 13.19 -4.85
N SER A 180 -2.46 14.26 -5.51
CA SER A 180 -2.64 14.21 -6.97
C SER A 180 -1.30 14.14 -7.73
N HIS A 181 -0.16 14.36 -7.04
CA HIS A 181 1.19 14.23 -7.58
C HIS A 181 2.13 13.77 -6.46
N SER A 182 2.86 12.67 -6.68
CA SER A 182 3.99 12.31 -5.82
C SER A 182 4.95 13.51 -5.74
N PRO A 183 5.48 13.87 -4.56
CA PRO A 183 6.55 14.87 -4.48
C PRO A 183 7.69 14.58 -5.45
N LEU A 184 7.91 13.31 -5.79
CA LEU A 184 8.92 12.87 -6.75
C LEU A 184 8.58 13.27 -8.20
N ASP A 185 7.30 13.45 -8.56
CA ASP A 185 6.88 13.85 -9.90
C ASP A 185 7.25 15.31 -10.24
N ARG A 186 7.60 16.10 -9.20
CA ARG A 186 8.12 17.46 -9.35
C ARG A 186 9.62 17.48 -9.69
N LEU A 187 10.29 16.33 -9.54
CA LEU A 187 11.71 16.22 -9.77
C LEU A 187 12.03 15.84 -11.21
N THR A 188 13.06 16.46 -11.76
CA THR A 188 13.63 16.03 -13.03
C THR A 188 14.28 14.66 -12.91
N PRO A 189 14.47 13.90 -14.01
CA PRO A 189 15.16 12.60 -13.97
C PRO A 189 16.54 12.69 -13.33
N ARG A 190 17.26 13.80 -13.52
CA ARG A 190 18.57 14.03 -12.90
C ARG A 190 18.49 14.24 -11.39
N GLN A 191 17.49 14.98 -10.92
CA GLN A 191 17.25 15.17 -9.48
C GLN A 191 16.87 13.85 -8.80
N LEU A 192 16.03 13.03 -9.45
CA LEU A 192 15.69 11.68 -8.97
C LEU A 192 16.93 10.77 -8.88
N ASP A 193 17.80 10.81 -9.88
CA ASP A 193 19.02 10.01 -9.91
C ASP A 193 19.99 10.42 -8.78
N VAL A 194 20.17 11.71 -8.56
CA VAL A 194 20.97 12.24 -7.43
C VAL A 194 20.34 11.84 -6.10
N LEU A 195 19.03 12.01 -5.95
CA LEU A 195 18.31 11.66 -4.72
C LEU A 195 18.39 10.17 -4.39
N GLY A 196 18.30 9.29 -5.39
CA GLY A 196 18.49 7.86 -5.22
C GLY A 196 19.88 7.46 -4.72
N ARG A 197 20.93 8.17 -5.17
CA ARG A 197 22.29 7.96 -4.65
C ARG A 197 22.45 8.48 -3.22
N ILE A 198 21.83 9.61 -2.90
CA ILE A 198 21.78 10.16 -1.53
C ILE A 198 21.11 9.16 -0.59
N ALA A 199 19.99 8.55 -1.01
CA ALA A 199 19.27 7.53 -0.23
C ALA A 199 20.12 6.27 0.03
N ARG A 200 21.08 5.97 -0.84
CA ARG A 200 22.09 4.90 -0.63
C ARG A 200 23.27 5.32 0.25
N GLY A 201 23.24 6.52 0.82
CA GLY A 201 24.28 7.02 1.72
C GLY A 201 25.49 7.65 1.03
N TRP A 202 25.43 7.94 -0.29
CA TRP A 202 26.56 8.54 -1.00
C TRP A 202 26.75 10.01 -0.64
N SER A 203 28.00 10.43 -0.50
CA SER A 203 28.34 11.85 -0.34
C SER A 203 28.21 12.61 -1.67
N ASN A 204 28.01 13.93 -1.61
CA ASN A 204 27.96 14.78 -2.81
C ASN A 204 29.21 14.66 -3.68
N ARG A 205 30.40 14.48 -3.05
CA ARG A 205 31.66 14.27 -3.78
C ARG A 205 31.62 12.99 -4.59
N ARG A 206 31.22 11.86 -3.98
CA ARG A 206 31.11 10.56 -4.66
C ARG A 206 30.10 10.61 -5.80
N ILE A 207 28.97 11.32 -5.60
CA ILE A 207 27.95 11.48 -6.64
C ILE A 207 28.51 12.32 -7.80
N ALA A 208 29.27 13.37 -7.50
CA ALA A 208 29.89 14.21 -8.51
C ALA A 208 30.89 13.41 -9.37
N GLU A 209 31.75 12.61 -8.73
CA GLU A 209 32.71 11.74 -9.39
C GLU A 209 32.02 10.71 -10.29
N ASP A 210 30.98 10.02 -9.79
CA ASP A 210 30.24 8.97 -10.52
C ASP A 210 29.48 9.53 -11.73
N LEU A 211 28.96 10.75 -11.63
CA LEU A 211 28.20 11.40 -12.72
C LEU A 211 29.07 12.26 -13.63
N GLY A 212 30.37 12.35 -13.41
CA GLY A 212 31.27 13.21 -14.18
C GLY A 212 30.96 14.70 -14.04
N LEU A 213 30.52 15.15 -12.84
CA LEU A 213 30.08 16.51 -12.56
C LEU A 213 30.95 17.20 -11.53
N THR A 214 30.80 18.51 -11.39
CA THR A 214 31.44 19.25 -10.30
C THR A 214 30.65 19.09 -8.99
N LEU A 215 31.35 19.16 -7.86
CA LEU A 215 30.73 19.17 -6.54
C LEU A 215 29.67 20.28 -6.43
N ARG A 216 29.98 21.49 -6.94
CA ARG A 216 29.07 22.64 -6.95
C ARG A 216 27.77 22.35 -7.72
N THR A 217 27.83 21.58 -8.82
CA THR A 217 26.66 21.18 -9.58
C THR A 217 25.75 20.26 -8.74
N ILE A 218 26.34 19.30 -8.01
CA ILE A 218 25.58 18.41 -7.14
C ILE A 218 24.96 19.16 -5.96
N GLU A 219 25.70 20.10 -5.36
CA GLU A 219 25.16 20.97 -4.29
C GLU A 219 23.96 21.80 -4.77
N SER A 220 24.02 22.34 -5.99
CA SER A 220 22.89 23.04 -6.59
C SER A 220 21.69 22.11 -6.79
N VAL A 221 21.90 20.91 -7.33
CA VAL A 221 20.83 19.92 -7.52
C VAL A 221 20.18 19.52 -6.18
N VAL A 222 20.98 19.35 -5.14
CA VAL A 222 20.48 19.05 -3.78
C VAL A 222 19.64 20.20 -3.24
N SER A 223 20.08 21.45 -3.42
CA SER A 223 19.33 22.64 -3.01
C SER A 223 17.99 22.73 -3.75
N ASP A 224 17.98 22.46 -5.05
CA ASP A 224 16.74 22.45 -5.85
C ASP A 224 15.76 21.38 -5.37
N ILE A 225 16.25 20.17 -4.98
CA ILE A 225 15.41 19.10 -4.41
C ILE A 225 14.80 19.54 -3.09
N ILE A 226 15.60 20.17 -2.20
CA ILE A 226 15.12 20.72 -0.91
C ILE A 226 14.00 21.73 -1.14
N THR A 227 14.17 22.60 -2.12
CA THR A 227 13.17 23.62 -2.49
C THR A 227 11.90 22.97 -3.07
N ASN A 228 12.04 22.00 -3.97
CA ASN A 228 10.90 21.29 -4.59
C ASN A 228 10.07 20.51 -3.56
N PHE A 229 10.70 20.04 -2.47
CA PHE A 229 10.02 19.35 -1.37
C PHE A 229 9.52 20.30 -0.29
N ASP A 230 9.70 21.62 -0.42
CA ASP A 230 9.35 22.64 0.60
C ASP A 230 9.93 22.31 1.99
N ILE A 231 11.16 21.79 2.02
CA ILE A 231 11.87 21.45 3.27
C ILE A 231 12.42 22.76 3.86
N ARG A 232 11.89 23.18 5.01
CA ARG A 232 12.38 24.34 5.76
C ARG A 232 13.41 23.88 6.79
N GLU A 233 14.58 24.53 6.81
CA GLU A 233 15.68 24.17 7.71
C GLU A 233 15.45 24.57 9.19
N ASP A 234 14.54 25.47 9.44
CA ASP A 234 14.32 26.15 10.74
C ASP A 234 13.24 25.48 11.62
N ALA A 235 12.56 24.47 11.13
CA ALA A 235 11.57 23.76 11.90
C ALA A 235 12.19 22.55 12.63
N GLU A 236 12.54 22.73 13.90
CA GLU A 236 12.81 21.64 14.86
C GLU A 236 14.14 20.83 14.70
N GLY A 237 15.19 21.40 14.13
CA GLY A 237 16.51 20.74 14.10
C GLY A 237 16.58 19.48 13.21
N VAL A 238 15.63 19.29 12.31
CA VAL A 238 15.60 18.15 11.38
C VAL A 238 16.56 18.39 10.21
N ASN A 239 17.52 17.47 10.03
CA ASN A 239 18.45 17.52 8.91
C ASN A 239 17.73 17.36 7.57
N SER A 240 17.79 18.40 6.70
CA SER A 240 17.15 18.43 5.36
C SER A 240 17.49 17.22 4.51
N ARG A 241 18.73 16.71 4.64
CA ARG A 241 19.18 15.51 3.92
C ARG A 241 18.44 14.25 4.36
N VAL A 242 18.22 14.09 5.67
CA VAL A 242 17.43 12.97 6.21
C VAL A 242 16.00 13.06 5.73
N ARG A 243 15.39 14.25 5.76
CA ARG A 243 14.02 14.47 5.33
C ARG A 243 13.82 14.17 3.84
N MET A 244 14.76 14.58 2.97
CA MET A 244 14.72 14.20 1.54
C MET A 244 14.75 12.68 1.34
N VAL A 245 15.61 11.98 2.11
CA VAL A 245 15.71 10.50 2.02
C VAL A 245 14.42 9.85 2.47
N LEU A 246 13.80 10.31 3.55
CA LEU A 246 12.52 9.77 4.03
C LEU A 246 11.42 9.97 2.98
N ILE A 247 11.30 11.16 2.38
CA ILE A 247 10.33 11.42 1.29
C ILE A 247 10.60 10.47 0.11
N TYR A 248 11.86 10.28 -0.27
CA TYR A 248 12.24 9.38 -1.36
C TYR A 248 11.84 7.93 -1.06
N LEU A 249 12.18 7.42 0.14
CA LEU A 249 11.88 6.05 0.53
C LEU A 249 10.37 5.80 0.62
N GLN A 250 9.61 6.71 1.23
CA GLN A 250 8.16 6.62 1.32
C GLN A 250 7.49 6.52 -0.07
N ASN A 251 8.02 7.24 -1.06
CA ASN A 251 7.44 7.26 -2.41
C ASN A 251 8.03 6.23 -3.38
N THR A 252 9.21 5.65 -3.09
CA THR A 252 9.82 4.61 -3.94
C THR A 252 9.49 3.20 -3.48
N VAL A 253 9.28 2.96 -2.20
CA VAL A 253 8.76 1.69 -1.71
C VAL A 253 7.39 1.44 -2.36
N ALA A 254 6.53 2.46 -2.45
CA ALA A 254 5.26 2.38 -3.17
C ALA A 254 5.42 1.95 -4.65
N LYS A 255 6.46 2.42 -5.37
CA LYS A 255 6.71 2.03 -6.78
C LYS A 255 7.23 0.59 -6.93
N LYS A 256 7.99 0.08 -5.96
CA LYS A 256 8.54 -1.29 -6.01
C LYS A 256 7.45 -2.37 -5.99
N TRP A 257 6.29 -2.05 -5.44
CA TRP A 257 5.12 -2.94 -5.42
C TRP A 257 4.32 -2.93 -6.74
N GLN A 258 4.62 -1.99 -7.66
CA GLN A 258 3.93 -1.85 -8.94
C GLN A 258 4.59 -2.63 -10.09
N GLU A 259 5.85 -3.07 -9.96
CA GLU A 259 6.51 -3.86 -10.99
C GLU A 259 6.24 -5.35 -10.77
N PRO A 260 5.57 -6.05 -11.74
CA PRO A 260 5.50 -7.49 -11.70
C PRO A 260 6.92 -8.04 -11.78
N GLN A 261 7.32 -8.84 -10.81
CA GLN A 261 8.60 -9.56 -10.84
C GLN A 261 8.55 -10.54 -12.01
N HIS A 262 9.05 -10.14 -13.16
CA HIS A 262 9.37 -11.08 -14.23
C HIS A 262 10.56 -11.92 -13.76
N HIS A 263 10.28 -13.07 -13.18
CA HIS A 263 11.27 -14.13 -13.07
C HIS A 263 11.43 -14.76 -14.45
N VAL A 264 12.64 -14.59 -15.00
CA VAL A 264 13.16 -15.34 -16.14
C VAL A 264 13.47 -16.76 -15.69
#